data_1b3b3333e7c28be7cb4a68e07662d2ac
#
_entry.id   1b3b3333e7c28be7cb4a68e07662d2ac
#
_cell.length_a   1.000
_cell.length_b   1.000
_cell.length_c   1.000
_cell.angle_alpha   90.00
_cell.angle_beta   90.00
_cell.angle_gamma   90.00
#
_symmetry.space_group_name_H-M   'P 1'
#
loop_
_entity.id
_entity.type
_entity.pdbx_description
1 polymer ?
#
loop_
_entity_poly.entity_id
_entity_poly.type
_entity_poly.pdbx_seq_one_letter_code
_entity_poly.pdbx_strand_id
1 'polypeptide(L)'
;MDISEVARRSGVPASTLRYYEKVGLIRSTGPQGVRRRFAPTVLDQLALIALGQAAGLSLDEIRSMLAPTGAVNIDRQLLAAKADDIDATIKQLRAVSRGLRHAAACPAPSHAQCPTFQGLLKSAASGALARKQVARKVAPKLAPKRGQG
;
A
#
# COMPACT_ATOMS: atom_id res chain seq x y z
N MET A 1 -23.50 -11.88 -2.58
CA MET A 1 -23.56 -10.42 -2.72
C MET A 1 -23.23 -10.04 -4.16
N ASP A 2 -23.90 -9.06 -4.71
CA ASP A 2 -23.51 -8.50 -6.00
C ASP A 2 -22.38 -7.48 -5.83
N ILE A 3 -21.79 -7.05 -6.95
CA ILE A 3 -20.63 -6.14 -6.92
C ILE A 3 -20.95 -4.78 -6.28
N SER A 4 -22.18 -4.29 -6.42
CA SER A 4 -22.60 -3.01 -5.84
C SER A 4 -22.70 -3.09 -4.31
N GLU A 5 -23.20 -4.21 -3.81
CA GLU A 5 -23.25 -4.45 -2.37
C GLU A 5 -21.85 -4.62 -1.78
N VAL A 6 -20.97 -5.36 -2.45
CA VAL A 6 -19.56 -5.51 -2.03
C VAL A 6 -18.89 -4.14 -2.00
N ALA A 7 -19.06 -3.32 -3.04
CA ALA A 7 -18.49 -1.98 -3.09
C ALA A 7 -18.98 -1.11 -1.92
N ARG A 8 -20.27 -1.13 -1.65
CA ARG A 8 -20.86 -0.36 -0.54
C ARG A 8 -20.33 -0.81 0.82
N ARG A 9 -20.21 -2.12 1.04
CA ARG A 9 -19.78 -2.68 2.33
C ARG A 9 -18.28 -2.60 2.58
N SER A 10 -17.47 -2.72 1.54
CA SER A 10 -16.02 -2.68 1.65
C SER A 10 -15.43 -1.28 1.48
N GLY A 11 -16.20 -0.35 0.93
CA GLY A 11 -15.68 0.96 0.52
C GLY A 11 -14.80 0.93 -0.73
N VAL A 12 -14.64 -0.23 -1.37
CA VAL A 12 -13.81 -0.40 -2.57
C VAL A 12 -14.66 -0.15 -3.82
N PRO A 13 -14.25 0.75 -4.72
CA PRO A 13 -15.01 1.02 -5.95
C PRO A 13 -15.22 -0.24 -6.81
N ALA A 14 -16.37 -0.33 -7.48
CA ALA A 14 -16.69 -1.47 -8.34
C ALA A 14 -15.65 -1.69 -9.46
N SER A 15 -15.05 -0.63 -9.97
CA SER A 15 -13.96 -0.72 -10.95
C SER A 15 -12.72 -1.42 -10.38
N THR A 16 -12.37 -1.12 -9.13
CA THR A 16 -11.26 -1.77 -8.41
C THR A 16 -11.58 -3.25 -8.15
N LEU A 17 -12.82 -3.56 -7.78
CA LEU A 17 -13.26 -4.95 -7.59
C LEU A 17 -13.14 -5.77 -8.87
N ARG A 18 -13.51 -5.20 -10.02
CA ARG A 18 -13.33 -5.86 -11.32
C ARG A 18 -11.85 -6.08 -11.65
N TYR A 19 -11.00 -5.13 -11.30
CA TYR A 19 -9.56 -5.28 -11.46
C TYR A 19 -9.00 -6.38 -10.56
N TYR A 20 -9.39 -6.42 -9.30
CA TYR A 20 -8.96 -7.46 -8.36
C TYR A 20 -9.42 -8.85 -8.81
N GLU A 21 -10.61 -8.96 -9.37
CA GLU A 21 -11.10 -10.20 -9.98
C GLU A 21 -10.24 -10.61 -11.19
N LYS A 22 -9.94 -9.64 -12.07
CA LYS A 22 -9.12 -9.87 -13.27
C LYS A 22 -7.72 -10.38 -12.92
N VAL A 23 -7.09 -9.85 -11.86
CA VAL A 23 -5.75 -10.27 -11.42
C VAL A 23 -5.76 -11.44 -10.44
N GLY A 24 -6.93 -12.00 -10.16
CA GLY A 24 -7.08 -13.22 -9.35
C GLY A 24 -6.95 -13.02 -7.85
N LEU A 25 -7.13 -11.80 -7.35
CA LEU A 25 -7.15 -11.50 -5.91
C LEU A 25 -8.47 -11.88 -5.24
N ILE A 26 -9.57 -11.70 -5.95
CA ILE A 26 -10.92 -12.11 -5.53
C ILE A 26 -11.58 -12.90 -6.66
N ARG A 27 -12.59 -13.67 -6.31
CA ARG A 27 -13.34 -14.47 -7.29
C ARG A 27 -14.83 -14.28 -7.11
N SER A 28 -15.53 -14.11 -8.24
CA SER A 28 -16.98 -14.21 -8.26
C SER A 28 -17.42 -15.65 -8.33
N THR A 29 -18.61 -15.92 -7.83
CA THR A 29 -19.29 -17.21 -7.90
C THR A 29 -20.38 -17.16 -8.99
N GLY A 30 -20.53 -18.21 -9.77
CA GLY A 30 -21.55 -18.33 -10.80
C GLY A 30 -21.00 -18.43 -12.22
N PRO A 31 -21.84 -18.79 -13.19
CA PRO A 31 -21.42 -18.95 -14.58
C PRO A 31 -21.04 -17.61 -15.21
N GLN A 32 -20.10 -17.67 -16.16
CA GLN A 32 -19.68 -16.49 -16.93
C GLN A 32 -20.88 -15.90 -17.69
N GLY A 33 -21.00 -14.57 -17.64
CA GLY A 33 -22.08 -13.85 -18.35
C GLY A 33 -23.32 -13.51 -17.49
N VAL A 34 -23.41 -14.05 -16.28
CA VAL A 34 -24.46 -13.70 -15.32
C VAL A 34 -23.93 -12.66 -14.31
N ARG A 35 -24.84 -11.93 -13.67
CA ARG A 35 -24.50 -10.94 -12.65
C ARG A 35 -23.47 -11.49 -11.67
N ARG A 36 -22.30 -10.85 -11.60
CA ARG A 36 -21.23 -11.24 -10.68
C ARG A 36 -21.73 -11.28 -9.25
N ARG A 37 -21.63 -12.44 -8.64
CA ARG A 37 -21.90 -12.63 -7.23
C ARG A 37 -20.62 -13.02 -6.51
N PHE A 38 -20.49 -12.58 -5.28
CA PHE A 38 -19.34 -12.86 -4.43
C PHE A 38 -19.80 -13.54 -3.14
N ALA A 39 -18.99 -14.47 -2.67
CA ALA A 39 -19.20 -15.08 -1.36
C ALA A 39 -18.97 -14.03 -0.25
N PRO A 40 -19.60 -14.16 0.93
CA PRO A 40 -19.37 -13.23 2.06
C PRO A 40 -17.92 -13.08 2.47
N THR A 41 -17.11 -14.13 2.30
CA THR A 41 -15.66 -14.16 2.56
C THR A 41 -14.86 -13.14 1.74
N VAL A 42 -15.43 -12.58 0.66
CA VAL A 42 -14.79 -11.54 -0.14
C VAL A 42 -14.47 -10.30 0.70
N LEU A 43 -15.27 -10.00 1.72
CA LEU A 43 -15.02 -8.84 2.59
C LEU A 43 -13.73 -9.02 3.41
N ASP A 44 -13.47 -10.22 3.90
CA ASP A 44 -12.23 -10.53 4.63
C ASP A 44 -11.02 -10.48 3.69
N GLN A 45 -11.18 -10.96 2.45
CA GLN A 45 -10.15 -10.86 1.42
C GLN A 45 -9.83 -9.39 1.10
N LEU A 46 -10.84 -8.55 0.94
CA LEU A 46 -10.66 -7.13 0.66
C LEU A 46 -10.00 -6.40 1.85
N ALA A 47 -10.34 -6.78 3.08
CA ALA A 47 -9.69 -6.25 4.27
C ALA A 47 -8.20 -6.63 4.31
N LEU A 48 -7.86 -7.88 3.97
CA LEU A 48 -6.46 -8.32 3.87
C LEU A 48 -5.71 -7.56 2.76
N ILE A 49 -6.33 -7.35 1.61
CA ILE A 49 -5.75 -6.58 0.52
C ILE A 49 -5.45 -5.14 0.97
N ALA A 50 -6.39 -4.50 1.64
CA ALA A 50 -6.22 -3.14 2.16
C ALA A 50 -5.09 -3.06 3.20
N LEU A 51 -5.03 -4.01 4.12
CA LEU A 51 -3.95 -4.10 5.11
C LEU A 51 -2.60 -4.33 4.44
N GLY A 52 -2.54 -5.26 3.50
CA GLY A 52 -1.31 -5.57 2.76
C GLY A 52 -0.79 -4.35 1.98
N GLN A 53 -1.67 -3.63 1.31
CA GLN A 53 -1.31 -2.39 0.60
C GLN A 53 -0.81 -1.31 1.56
N ALA A 54 -1.44 -1.14 2.71
CA ALA A 54 -0.99 -0.20 3.74
C ALA A 54 0.39 -0.56 4.28
N ALA A 55 0.72 -1.85 4.37
CA ALA A 55 2.02 -2.35 4.77
C ALA A 55 3.08 -2.31 3.66
N GLY A 56 2.72 -1.93 2.44
CA GLY A 56 3.62 -1.89 1.30
C GLY A 56 3.87 -3.25 0.63
N LEU A 57 2.99 -4.22 0.85
CA LEU A 57 3.02 -5.50 0.15
C LEU A 57 2.63 -5.32 -1.33
N SER A 58 3.29 -6.07 -2.21
CA SER A 58 2.87 -6.18 -3.60
C SER A 58 1.58 -6.99 -3.74
N LEU A 59 0.85 -6.81 -4.84
CA LEU A 59 -0.32 -7.64 -5.12
C LEU A 59 0.02 -9.13 -5.22
N ASP A 60 1.20 -9.48 -5.75
CA ASP A 60 1.64 -10.87 -5.81
C ASP A 60 1.89 -11.44 -4.41
N GLU A 61 2.51 -10.67 -3.52
CA GLU A 61 2.70 -11.05 -2.13
C GLU A 61 1.36 -11.25 -1.40
N ILE A 62 0.41 -10.33 -1.60
CA ILE A 62 -0.95 -10.44 -1.05
C ILE A 62 -1.66 -11.67 -1.61
N ARG A 63 -1.58 -11.88 -2.93
CA ARG A 63 -2.20 -13.02 -3.58
C ARG A 63 -1.66 -14.36 -3.07
N SER A 64 -0.37 -14.43 -2.75
CA SER A 64 0.23 -15.64 -2.16
C SER A 64 -0.38 -16.03 -0.81
N MET A 65 -0.96 -15.08 -0.09
CA MET A 65 -1.64 -15.30 1.18
C MET A 65 -3.14 -15.62 1.03
N LEU A 66 -3.67 -15.59 -0.18
CA LEU A 66 -5.06 -15.90 -0.50
C LEU A 66 -5.13 -17.29 -1.15
N ALA A 67 -5.68 -18.27 -0.45
CA ALA A 67 -5.94 -19.58 -1.03
C ALA A 67 -7.03 -19.50 -2.11
N PRO A 68 -7.05 -20.43 -3.09
CA PRO A 68 -8.10 -20.50 -4.10
C PRO A 68 -9.53 -20.59 -3.54
N THR A 69 -9.67 -21.12 -2.34
CA THR A 69 -10.93 -21.21 -1.59
C THR A 69 -11.36 -19.89 -0.95
N GLY A 70 -10.50 -18.85 -1.01
CA GLY A 70 -10.72 -17.59 -0.34
C GLY A 70 -10.24 -17.55 1.13
N ALA A 71 -9.70 -18.66 1.63
CA ALA A 71 -9.09 -18.68 2.95
C ALA A 71 -7.77 -17.87 2.96
N VAL A 72 -7.51 -17.23 4.08
CA VAL A 72 -6.28 -16.46 4.30
C VAL A 72 -5.20 -17.38 4.85
N ASN A 73 -4.07 -17.47 4.18
CA ASN A 73 -2.90 -18.20 4.61
C ASN A 73 -1.74 -17.23 4.85
N ILE A 74 -1.44 -16.99 6.11
CA ILE A 74 -0.50 -15.93 6.52
C ILE A 74 0.94 -16.42 6.38
N ASP A 75 1.75 -15.68 5.62
CA ASP A 75 3.21 -15.81 5.62
C ASP A 75 3.79 -14.96 6.76
N ARG A 76 4.08 -15.61 7.87
CA ARG A 76 4.54 -14.96 9.11
C ARG A 76 5.90 -14.29 8.94
N GLN A 77 6.81 -14.87 8.17
CA GLN A 77 8.14 -14.30 7.93
C GLN A 77 8.02 -13.02 7.07
N LEU A 78 7.18 -13.04 6.04
CA LEU A 78 6.94 -11.86 5.21
C LEU A 78 6.33 -10.73 6.03
N LEU A 79 5.35 -11.01 6.87
CA LEU A 79 4.73 -10.00 7.73
C LEU A 79 5.71 -9.40 8.73
N ALA A 80 6.55 -10.22 9.36
CA ALA A 80 7.60 -9.75 10.27
C ALA A 80 8.61 -8.85 9.56
N ALA A 81 9.07 -9.23 8.37
CA ALA A 81 9.99 -8.43 7.56
C ALA A 81 9.36 -7.08 7.17
N LYS A 82 8.08 -7.06 6.81
CA LYS A 82 7.36 -5.82 6.49
C LYS A 82 7.18 -4.91 7.70
N ALA A 83 6.93 -5.48 8.87
CA ALA A 83 6.89 -4.72 10.12
C ALA A 83 8.23 -4.04 10.41
N ASP A 84 9.35 -4.75 10.25
CA ASP A 84 10.70 -4.20 10.41
C ASP A 84 10.98 -3.06 9.41
N ASP A 85 10.56 -3.22 8.15
CA ASP A 85 10.68 -2.18 7.13
C ASP A 85 9.88 -0.92 7.50
N ILE A 86 8.68 -1.09 8.02
CA ILE A 86 7.83 0.01 8.49
C ILE A 86 8.50 0.73 9.67
N ASP A 87 9.03 0.01 10.62
CA ASP A 87 9.73 0.57 11.78
C ASP A 87 10.95 1.38 11.35
N ALA A 88 11.73 0.89 10.39
CA ALA A 88 12.85 1.61 9.80
C ALA A 88 12.38 2.91 9.10
N THR A 89 11.27 2.86 8.39
CA THR A 89 10.66 4.02 7.73
C THR A 89 10.18 5.06 8.76
N ILE A 90 9.55 4.62 9.84
CA ILE A 90 9.12 5.51 10.93
C ILE A 90 10.32 6.23 11.54
N LYS A 91 11.40 5.51 11.85
CA LYS A 91 12.62 6.09 12.37
C LYS A 91 13.20 7.15 11.44
N GLN A 92 13.24 6.86 10.15
CA GLN A 92 13.73 7.79 9.13
C GLN A 92 12.85 9.03 9.01
N LEU A 93 11.53 8.87 8.97
CA LEU A 93 10.58 9.97 8.88
C LEU A 93 10.65 10.88 10.12
N ARG A 94 10.84 10.31 11.30
CA ARG A 94 11.06 11.10 12.53
C ARG A 94 12.34 11.92 12.44
N ALA A 95 13.41 11.37 11.90
CA ALA A 95 14.68 12.12 11.71
C ALA A 95 14.48 13.27 10.71
N VAL A 96 13.79 13.05 9.60
CA VAL A 96 13.44 14.09 8.62
C VAL A 96 12.56 15.16 9.27
N SER A 97 11.56 14.78 10.03
CA SER A 97 10.66 15.71 10.74
C SER A 97 11.42 16.61 11.69
N ARG A 98 12.35 16.04 12.49
CA ARG A 98 13.21 16.85 13.38
C ARG A 98 14.08 17.83 12.59
N GLY A 99 14.64 17.39 11.48
CA GLY A 99 15.46 18.26 10.62
C GLY A 99 14.66 19.40 9.99
N LEU A 100 13.44 19.14 9.56
CA LEU A 100 12.55 20.16 9.03
C LEU A 100 12.15 21.19 10.10
N ARG A 101 11.85 20.75 11.31
CA ARG A 101 11.56 21.65 12.44
C ARG A 101 12.78 22.49 12.79
N HIS A 102 13.97 21.90 12.78
CA HIS A 102 15.21 22.65 12.97
C HIS A 102 15.38 23.72 11.89
N ALA A 103 15.21 23.38 10.62
CA ALA A 103 15.33 24.32 9.51
C ALA A 103 14.30 25.47 9.62
N ALA A 104 13.09 25.19 10.08
CA ALA A 104 12.04 26.19 10.27
C ALA A 104 12.34 27.19 11.39
N ALA A 105 13.06 26.76 12.43
CA ALA A 105 13.40 27.57 13.62
C ALA A 105 14.86 28.02 13.64
N CYS A 106 15.68 27.62 12.68
CA CYS A 106 17.11 27.89 12.67
C CYS A 106 17.42 29.41 12.53
N PRO A 107 18.21 30.01 13.38
CA PRO A 107 18.58 31.42 13.29
C PRO A 107 19.63 31.71 12.20
N ALA A 108 20.13 30.70 11.49
CA ALA A 108 21.09 30.89 10.42
C ALA A 108 20.54 31.81 9.32
N PRO A 109 21.34 32.72 8.76
CA PRO A 109 20.91 33.71 7.77
C PRO A 109 20.42 33.04 6.46
N SER A 110 20.88 31.82 6.17
CA SER A 110 20.45 31.03 5.04
C SER A 110 20.54 29.54 5.34
N HIS A 111 19.75 28.72 4.63
CA HIS A 111 19.83 27.26 4.75
C HIS A 111 21.18 26.68 4.31
N ALA A 112 21.92 27.40 3.44
CA ALA A 112 23.27 27.03 3.06
C ALA A 112 24.26 27.04 4.25
N GLN A 113 23.97 27.79 5.29
CA GLN A 113 24.80 27.93 6.51
C GLN A 113 24.32 27.00 7.63
N CYS A 114 23.24 26.24 7.45
CA CYS A 114 22.72 25.33 8.46
C CYS A 114 23.28 23.91 8.23
N PRO A 115 24.17 23.39 9.10
CA PRO A 115 24.75 22.05 8.93
C PRO A 115 23.72 20.94 8.94
N THR A 116 22.67 21.06 9.76
CA THR A 116 21.58 20.08 9.85
C THR A 116 20.81 19.98 8.54
N PHE A 117 20.45 21.11 7.94
CA PHE A 117 19.75 21.16 6.66
C PHE A 117 20.63 20.62 5.52
N GLN A 118 21.91 20.96 5.52
CA GLN A 118 22.88 20.43 4.56
C GLN A 118 23.02 18.90 4.67
N GLY A 119 22.99 18.37 5.88
CA GLY A 119 22.98 16.93 6.13
C GLY A 119 21.74 16.24 5.55
N LEU A 120 20.56 16.84 5.67
CA LEU A 120 19.32 16.34 5.05
C LEU A 120 19.41 16.33 3.53
N LEU A 121 19.95 17.39 2.92
CA LEU A 121 20.13 17.47 1.47
C LEU A 121 21.09 16.39 0.97
N LYS A 122 22.19 16.13 1.69
CA LYS A 122 23.13 15.04 1.34
C LYS A 122 22.46 13.67 1.42
N SER A 123 21.67 13.41 2.45
CA SER A 123 20.93 12.15 2.59
C SER A 123 19.92 11.97 1.46
N ALA A 124 19.21 13.03 1.08
CA ALA A 124 18.28 13.01 -0.04
C ALA A 124 19.00 12.77 -1.38
N ALA A 125 20.13 13.45 -1.60
CA ALA A 125 20.95 13.32 -2.81
C ALA A 125 21.54 11.91 -2.98
N SER A 126 21.87 11.22 -1.87
CA SER A 126 22.37 9.84 -1.89
C SER A 126 21.30 8.80 -2.25
N GLY A 127 20.03 9.20 -2.37
CA GLY A 127 18.91 8.30 -2.64
C GLY A 127 18.39 7.52 -1.43
N ALA A 128 18.95 7.74 -0.23
CA ALA A 128 18.54 7.02 0.98
C ALA A 128 17.06 7.22 1.31
N LEU A 129 16.52 8.42 1.12
CA LEU A 129 15.10 8.74 1.33
C LEU A 129 14.22 8.18 0.21
N ALA A 130 14.68 8.22 -1.04
CA ALA A 130 13.92 7.75 -2.19
C ALA A 130 13.66 6.23 -2.14
N ARG A 131 14.62 5.43 -1.65
CA ARG A 131 14.47 3.97 -1.51
C ARG A 131 13.30 3.57 -0.61
N LYS A 132 13.01 4.34 0.42
CA LYS A 132 11.91 4.07 1.35
C LYS A 132 10.56 4.47 0.80
N GLN A 133 10.52 5.41 -0.13
CA GLN A 133 9.27 5.86 -0.75
C GLN A 133 8.78 4.94 -1.88
N VAL A 134 9.61 4.05 -2.39
CA VAL A 134 9.22 3.09 -3.43
C VAL A 134 8.04 2.24 -2.97
N ALA A 135 8.05 1.74 -1.74
CA ALA A 135 6.95 0.97 -1.18
C ALA A 135 5.63 1.75 -1.14
N ARG A 136 5.67 3.07 -0.91
CA ARG A 136 4.49 3.94 -0.90
C ARG A 136 3.93 4.22 -2.29
N LYS A 137 4.78 4.26 -3.30
CA LYS A 137 4.36 4.47 -4.70
C LYS A 137 3.70 3.24 -5.31
N VAL A 138 3.98 2.08 -4.80
CA VAL A 138 3.38 0.83 -5.29
C VAL A 138 1.89 0.78 -4.96
N ALA A 139 1.47 1.18 -3.77
CA ALA A 139 0.07 1.16 -3.36
C ALA A 139 -0.86 2.02 -4.26
N PRO A 140 -0.54 3.28 -4.62
CA PRO A 140 -1.37 4.06 -5.54
C PRO A 140 -1.40 3.53 -6.97
N LYS A 141 -0.34 2.87 -7.43
CA LYS A 141 -0.27 2.30 -8.78
C LYS A 141 -1.16 1.07 -8.96
N LEU A 142 -1.59 0.47 -7.87
CA LEU A 142 -2.47 -0.69 -7.86
C LEU A 142 -3.94 -0.30 -7.97
N ALA A 143 -4.28 0.97 -7.79
CA ALA A 143 -5.59 1.46 -8.16
C ALA A 143 -5.78 1.24 -9.66
N PRO A 144 -6.91 0.67 -10.10
CA PRO A 144 -7.14 0.42 -11.51
C PRO A 144 -7.04 1.76 -12.23
N LYS A 145 -6.13 1.86 -13.14
CA LYS A 145 -6.22 2.92 -14.13
C LYS A 145 -7.58 2.72 -14.77
N ARG A 146 -8.41 3.75 -14.70
CA ARG A 146 -9.68 3.83 -15.38
C ARG A 146 -9.55 3.13 -16.71
N GLY A 147 -10.41 2.18 -16.95
CA GLY A 147 -10.46 1.51 -18.23
C GLY A 147 -10.48 2.57 -19.30
N GLN A 148 -9.39 2.66 -19.99
CA GLN A 148 -9.42 3.28 -21.29
C GLN A 148 -10.18 2.26 -22.11
N GLY A 149 -11.47 2.53 -22.28
CA GLY A 149 -12.32 1.79 -23.18
C GLY A 149 -11.81 1.85 -24.59
#